data_8a8fe79ddaae025908943821dd234b97
#
_entry.id   8a8fe79ddaae025908943821dd234b97
#
_cell.length_a   1.000
_cell.length_b   1.000
_cell.length_c   1.000
_cell.angle_alpha   90.00
_cell.angle_beta   90.00
_cell.angle_gamma   90.00
#
_symmetry.space_group_name_H-M   'P 1'
#
loop_
_entity.id
_entity.type
_entity.pdbx_description
1 polymer ?
#
loop_
_entity_poly.entity_id
_entity_poly.type
_entity_poly.pdbx_seq_one_letter_code
_entity_poly.pdbx_strand_id
1 'polypeptide(L)'
;SITVSLIAVFIPILFMGGIVGRLFREFAVTLSVAVGISALVSLTVTPTMAGRLLRSRDEERPGPVQRASERFFARVTRGYDRALGWTLDHSLLMGLLTVATLGLTIFLAVIVPKGLFPQQDTGLISGFSEAAQDISSSAMQHAQTLVNRVVKDDRDIDHVLSFVGGAQGAGNTGTVFVSLKPHNKRKSTADEIVGRLRPKLSAVPGITLFLQSVQDMRVGGRASRTQYQYALQDADIGELAAWSPRVLERLRKLPELKDVATDQQTAGMQLDVTVDRDSAARLGITAQSIDDTLYDAFGQRQVATSFTALNFYRVVLEATPAQQASPDQLSHVYLRASNGTSSGGLVPLSSFAQVGISPTPLSINHQGQLPATTLSFNLAPGVALGQAVAAINAAERQIGVPATVHASFQGTAQAFGASLSSEPWLILAALFTVYCVLGILYESLVHPITIISTLPSAALGALIALYVLKVEFSIIALIGVILLLGIVKKNAIMMIDFALEAERKEGLDPKTAIHRAALLRFRPILMTTLAALFGALPMAIGLGAGSELRRPLGISIVGGLCVSQILNLFSTPVIYLYLDRLRRDRAALYRSVEA
;
A
#
# COMPACT_ATOMS: atom_id res chain seq x y z
N SER A 1 33.75 0.80 11.33
CA SER A 1 32.75 0.03 12.11
C SER A 1 31.33 0.52 11.86
N ILE A 2 30.99 1.81 12.09
CA ILE A 2 29.65 2.39 11.99
C ILE A 2 29.04 2.21 10.60
N THR A 3 29.76 2.52 9.53
CA THR A 3 29.29 2.41 8.14
C THR A 3 28.93 0.98 7.77
N VAL A 4 29.79 0.01 8.08
CA VAL A 4 29.56 -1.42 7.81
C VAL A 4 28.33 -1.91 8.56
N SER A 5 28.20 -1.55 9.84
CA SER A 5 27.04 -1.94 10.63
C SER A 5 25.74 -1.28 10.13
N LEU A 6 25.81 -0.07 9.56
CA LEU A 6 24.64 0.61 8.96
C LEU A 6 24.16 -0.12 7.70
N ILE A 7 25.07 -0.49 6.81
CA ILE A 7 24.75 -1.27 5.59
C ILE A 7 24.20 -2.65 5.96
N ALA A 8 24.74 -3.29 7.01
CA ALA A 8 24.32 -4.62 7.46
C ALA A 8 22.81 -4.71 7.81
N VAL A 9 22.19 -3.62 8.27
CA VAL A 9 20.73 -3.58 8.54
C VAL A 9 19.90 -3.84 7.27
N PHE A 10 20.44 -3.47 6.10
CA PHE A 10 19.73 -3.61 4.84
C PHE A 10 19.91 -4.99 4.18
N ILE A 11 20.86 -5.81 4.65
CA ILE A 11 21.11 -7.14 4.06
C ILE A 11 19.87 -8.03 4.05
N PRO A 12 19.11 -8.19 5.15
CA PRO A 12 17.91 -9.02 5.15
C PRO A 12 16.83 -8.52 4.18
N ILE A 13 16.76 -7.22 3.98
CA ILE A 13 15.79 -6.59 3.06
C ILE A 13 16.06 -7.00 1.62
N LEU A 14 17.34 -7.21 1.24
CA LEU A 14 17.71 -7.63 -0.10
C LEU A 14 17.21 -9.04 -0.45
N PHE A 15 16.94 -9.87 0.55
CA PHE A 15 16.41 -11.22 0.40
C PHE A 15 14.88 -11.30 0.48
N MET A 16 14.20 -10.17 0.69
CA MET A 16 12.75 -10.12 0.75
C MET A 16 12.13 -10.35 -0.64
N GLY A 17 11.18 -11.29 -0.72
CA GLY A 17 10.44 -11.61 -1.94
C GLY A 17 9.22 -10.72 -2.19
N GLY A 18 8.54 -10.96 -3.33
CA GLY A 18 7.29 -10.29 -3.67
C GLY A 18 7.43 -8.84 -4.14
N ILE A 19 6.31 -8.14 -4.30
CA ILE A 19 6.25 -6.74 -4.78
C ILE A 19 6.85 -5.79 -3.75
N VAL A 20 6.53 -6.02 -2.48
CA VAL A 20 7.06 -5.23 -1.36
C VAL A 20 8.58 -5.39 -1.27
N GLY A 21 9.10 -6.60 -1.45
CA GLY A 21 10.54 -6.86 -1.47
C GLY A 21 11.27 -6.13 -2.58
N ARG A 22 10.67 -5.98 -3.77
CA ARG A 22 11.26 -5.19 -4.87
C ARG A 22 11.42 -3.72 -4.48
N LEU A 23 10.39 -3.12 -3.88
CA LEU A 23 10.45 -1.73 -3.41
C LEU A 23 11.52 -1.53 -2.34
N PHE A 24 11.56 -2.42 -1.36
CA PHE A 24 12.58 -2.38 -0.31
C PHE A 24 14.00 -2.59 -0.84
N ARG A 25 14.17 -3.46 -1.83
CA ARG A 25 15.48 -3.75 -2.43
C ARG A 25 16.08 -2.50 -3.09
N GLU A 26 15.31 -1.77 -3.87
CA GLU A 26 15.77 -0.53 -4.50
C GLU A 26 16.17 0.52 -3.46
N PHE A 27 15.34 0.67 -2.42
CA PHE A 27 15.64 1.55 -1.29
C PHE A 27 16.94 1.11 -0.56
N ALA A 28 17.08 -0.18 -0.25
CA ALA A 28 18.22 -0.72 0.47
C ALA A 28 19.54 -0.56 -0.32
N VAL A 29 19.50 -0.83 -1.64
CA VAL A 29 20.67 -0.68 -2.53
C VAL A 29 21.06 0.80 -2.63
N THR A 30 20.10 1.69 -2.89
CA THR A 30 20.37 3.14 -3.01
C THR A 30 20.99 3.71 -1.74
N LEU A 31 20.43 3.37 -0.56
CA LEU A 31 21.00 3.81 0.71
C LEU A 31 22.37 3.21 1.00
N SER A 32 22.56 1.92 0.71
CA SER A 32 23.86 1.26 0.94
C SER A 32 24.97 1.88 0.09
N VAL A 33 24.69 2.16 -1.18
CA VAL A 33 25.63 2.84 -2.10
C VAL A 33 25.89 4.27 -1.62
N ALA A 34 24.85 5.03 -1.28
CA ALA A 34 24.99 6.40 -0.80
C ALA A 34 25.83 6.47 0.49
N VAL A 35 25.60 5.56 1.44
CA VAL A 35 26.38 5.46 2.69
C VAL A 35 27.81 5.05 2.41
N GLY A 36 28.06 4.12 1.47
CA GLY A 36 29.41 3.72 1.06
C GLY A 36 30.21 4.87 0.45
N ILE A 37 29.61 5.60 -0.50
CA ILE A 37 30.23 6.79 -1.12
C ILE A 37 30.46 7.89 -0.08
N SER A 38 29.49 8.13 0.81
CA SER A 38 29.62 9.11 1.90
C SER A 38 30.78 8.76 2.82
N ALA A 39 31.02 7.48 3.11
CA ALA A 39 32.17 7.05 3.92
C ALA A 39 33.50 7.34 3.23
N LEU A 40 33.62 7.06 1.92
CA LEU A 40 34.82 7.37 1.14
C LEU A 40 35.11 8.88 1.14
N VAL A 41 34.10 9.70 0.86
CA VAL A 41 34.23 11.16 0.86
C VAL A 41 34.60 11.68 2.25
N SER A 42 33.96 11.15 3.30
CA SER A 42 34.23 11.57 4.67
C SER A 42 35.67 11.25 5.12
N LEU A 43 36.22 10.11 4.67
CA LEU A 43 37.58 9.70 5.04
C LEU A 43 38.67 10.39 4.20
N THR A 44 38.36 10.89 3.02
CA THR A 44 39.34 11.52 2.11
C THR A 44 39.23 13.04 2.10
N VAL A 45 38.06 13.58 1.77
CA VAL A 45 37.84 15.01 1.56
C VAL A 45 37.82 15.78 2.88
N THR A 46 37.13 15.24 3.90
CA THR A 46 36.96 15.96 5.18
C THR A 46 38.28 16.23 5.89
N PRO A 47 39.21 15.26 6.07
CA PRO A 47 40.51 15.55 6.65
C PRO A 47 41.34 16.53 5.83
N THR A 48 41.30 16.39 4.49
CA THR A 48 42.04 17.28 3.58
C THR A 48 41.54 18.73 3.67
N MET A 49 40.22 18.92 3.71
CA MET A 49 39.61 20.25 3.90
C MET A 49 39.92 20.80 5.30
N ALA A 50 39.79 19.97 6.34
CA ALA A 50 40.10 20.38 7.70
C ALA A 50 41.54 20.88 7.84
N GLY A 51 42.51 20.14 7.27
CA GLY A 51 43.92 20.55 7.29
C GLY A 51 44.23 21.84 6.52
N ARG A 52 43.38 22.20 5.52
CA ARG A 52 43.59 23.44 4.72
C ARG A 52 42.77 24.64 5.20
N LEU A 53 41.59 24.42 5.75
CA LEU A 53 40.63 25.50 6.07
C LEU A 53 40.58 25.83 7.55
N LEU A 54 40.87 24.89 8.45
CA LEU A 54 40.84 25.14 9.88
C LEU A 54 42.13 25.84 10.34
N ARG A 55 41.98 26.90 11.12
CA ARG A 55 43.07 27.57 11.82
C ARG A 55 43.33 26.92 13.17
N SER A 56 44.54 27.10 13.70
CA SER A 56 44.88 26.63 15.05
C SER A 56 43.97 27.30 16.08
N ARG A 57 43.52 26.52 17.07
CA ARG A 57 42.65 26.99 18.15
C ARG A 57 43.24 28.15 18.97
N ASP A 58 44.56 28.22 18.99
CA ASP A 58 45.30 29.26 19.70
C ASP A 58 45.29 30.63 18.98
N GLU A 59 44.95 30.60 17.68
CA GLU A 59 44.90 31.84 16.85
C GLU A 59 43.48 32.41 16.73
N GLU A 60 42.43 31.67 17.16
CA GLU A 60 41.04 32.12 17.04
C GLU A 60 40.59 32.90 18.28
N ARG A 61 40.26 34.16 18.09
CA ARG A 61 39.49 34.95 19.10
C ARG A 61 38.01 34.61 18.95
N PRO A 62 37.36 33.93 19.93
CA PRO A 62 35.97 33.54 19.79
C PRO A 62 35.06 34.74 19.68
N GLY A 63 34.25 34.82 18.62
CA GLY A 63 33.24 35.86 18.40
C GLY A 63 32.09 35.82 19.43
N PRO A 64 31.23 36.83 19.49
CA PRO A 64 30.14 36.89 20.46
C PRO A 64 29.14 35.74 20.32
N VAL A 65 28.84 35.29 19.07
CA VAL A 65 27.94 34.16 18.77
C VAL A 65 28.58 32.83 19.24
N GLN A 66 29.88 32.67 19.00
CA GLN A 66 30.61 31.47 19.43
C GLN A 66 30.65 31.36 20.96
N ARG A 67 30.91 32.47 21.66
CA ARG A 67 30.88 32.51 23.14
C ARG A 67 29.47 32.27 23.72
N ALA A 68 28.41 32.73 23.06
CA ALA A 68 27.04 32.43 23.46
C ALA A 68 26.72 30.94 23.26
N SER A 69 27.10 30.36 22.10
CA SER A 69 26.94 28.95 21.82
C SER A 69 27.70 28.05 22.80
N GLU A 70 28.98 28.37 23.09
CA GLU A 70 29.79 27.63 24.05
C GLU A 70 29.19 27.68 25.47
N ARG A 71 28.70 28.84 25.92
CA ARG A 71 28.01 29.00 27.20
C ARG A 71 26.71 28.20 27.27
N PHE A 72 25.96 28.17 26.20
CA PHE A 72 24.73 27.36 26.08
C PHE A 72 25.07 25.86 26.19
N PHE A 73 25.99 25.36 25.36
CA PHE A 73 26.40 23.94 25.40
C PHE A 73 27.02 23.54 26.75
N ALA A 74 27.84 24.39 27.36
CA ALA A 74 28.40 24.12 28.67
C ALA A 74 27.31 24.03 29.76
N ARG A 75 26.22 24.80 29.65
CA ARG A 75 25.07 24.71 30.56
C ARG A 75 24.29 23.43 30.37
N VAL A 76 24.03 23.05 29.12
CA VAL A 76 23.32 21.81 28.76
C VAL A 76 24.14 20.59 29.20
N THR A 77 25.45 20.57 28.93
CA THR A 77 26.35 19.47 29.34
C THR A 77 26.40 19.31 30.86
N ARG A 78 26.44 20.41 31.64
CA ARG A 78 26.38 20.34 33.11
C ARG A 78 25.04 19.81 33.62
N GLY A 79 23.92 20.15 32.93
CA GLY A 79 22.61 19.58 33.22
C GLY A 79 22.58 18.07 32.96
N TYR A 80 23.13 17.65 31.82
CA TYR A 80 23.25 16.24 31.46
C TYR A 80 24.12 15.45 32.45
N ASP A 81 25.27 16.00 32.85
CA ASP A 81 26.17 15.39 33.81
C ASP A 81 25.49 15.05 35.13
N ARG A 82 24.73 16.03 35.72
CA ARG A 82 23.96 15.79 36.95
C ARG A 82 22.88 14.73 36.76
N ALA A 83 22.13 14.79 35.63
CA ALA A 83 21.08 13.83 35.34
C ALA A 83 21.64 12.43 35.11
N LEU A 84 22.77 12.32 34.41
CA LEU A 84 23.47 11.05 34.18
C LEU A 84 23.98 10.43 35.47
N GLY A 85 24.61 11.24 36.36
CA GLY A 85 25.03 10.78 37.69
C GLY A 85 23.87 10.19 38.48
N TRP A 86 22.75 10.92 38.57
CA TRP A 86 21.52 10.45 39.23
C TRP A 86 21.01 9.13 38.59
N THR A 87 21.02 9.04 37.28
CA THR A 87 20.57 7.85 36.53
C THR A 87 21.45 6.60 36.80
N LEU A 88 22.76 6.79 36.87
CA LEU A 88 23.70 5.70 37.20
C LEU A 88 23.58 5.21 38.62
N ASP A 89 23.22 6.13 39.55
CA ASP A 89 22.96 5.77 40.94
C ASP A 89 21.62 5.04 41.11
N HIS A 90 20.62 5.35 40.26
CA HIS A 90 19.31 4.70 40.26
C HIS A 90 19.16 3.70 39.07
N SER A 91 20.16 2.87 38.86
CA SER A 91 20.24 1.97 37.71
C SER A 91 19.04 1.02 37.60
N LEU A 92 18.45 0.57 38.70
CA LEU A 92 17.28 -0.31 38.73
C LEU A 92 16.04 0.38 38.09
N LEU A 93 15.81 1.64 38.44
CA LEU A 93 14.69 2.43 37.88
C LEU A 93 14.84 2.55 36.34
N MET A 94 16.05 2.82 35.87
CA MET A 94 16.31 2.92 34.42
C MET A 94 16.21 1.57 33.71
N GLY A 95 16.60 0.48 34.36
CA GLY A 95 16.37 -0.87 33.87
C GLY A 95 14.88 -1.17 33.69
N LEU A 96 14.06 -0.84 34.70
CA LEU A 96 12.60 -0.97 34.62
C LEU A 96 12.00 -0.09 33.52
N LEU A 97 12.47 1.15 33.38
CA LEU A 97 12.04 2.04 32.31
C LEU A 97 12.36 1.46 30.92
N THR A 98 13.51 0.82 30.76
CA THR A 98 13.89 0.17 29.49
C THR A 98 12.96 -1.02 29.17
N VAL A 99 12.62 -1.83 30.17
CA VAL A 99 11.66 -2.94 30.00
C VAL A 99 10.26 -2.39 29.70
N ALA A 100 9.85 -1.32 30.38
CA ALA A 100 8.57 -0.64 30.10
C ALA A 100 8.53 -0.05 28.69
N THR A 101 9.66 0.51 28.21
CA THR A 101 9.80 1.00 26.82
C THR A 101 9.57 -0.12 25.81
N LEU A 102 10.14 -1.30 26.03
CA LEU A 102 9.93 -2.47 25.17
C LEU A 102 8.46 -2.91 25.20
N GLY A 103 7.86 -3.04 26.38
CA GLY A 103 6.45 -3.40 26.53
C GLY A 103 5.52 -2.41 25.84
N LEU A 104 5.77 -1.11 25.99
CA LEU A 104 4.98 -0.06 25.34
C LEU A 104 5.18 -0.06 23.81
N THR A 105 6.37 -0.38 23.32
CA THR A 105 6.64 -0.53 21.88
C THR A 105 5.80 -1.64 21.29
N ILE A 106 5.77 -2.82 21.93
CA ILE A 106 4.97 -3.97 21.47
C ILE A 106 3.48 -3.62 21.52
N PHE A 107 3.02 -3.00 22.60
CA PHE A 107 1.63 -2.58 22.75
C PHE A 107 1.19 -1.61 21.65
N LEU A 108 1.97 -0.57 21.37
CA LEU A 108 1.68 0.36 20.30
C LEU A 108 1.77 -0.28 18.90
N ALA A 109 2.72 -1.19 18.68
CA ALA A 109 2.81 -1.94 17.42
C ALA A 109 1.56 -2.77 17.12
N VAL A 110 0.82 -3.19 18.16
CA VAL A 110 -0.46 -3.90 17.98
C VAL A 110 -1.61 -2.92 17.72
N ILE A 111 -1.65 -1.79 18.45
CA ILE A 111 -2.79 -0.85 18.42
C ILE A 111 -2.75 0.09 17.21
N VAL A 112 -1.56 0.54 16.77
CA VAL A 112 -1.46 1.47 15.65
C VAL A 112 -2.10 0.85 14.40
N PRO A 113 -3.04 1.56 13.74
CA PRO A 113 -3.70 1.07 12.54
C PRO A 113 -2.69 0.75 11.44
N LYS A 114 -2.85 -0.41 10.79
CA LYS A 114 -1.90 -0.91 9.77
C LYS A 114 -2.47 -0.74 8.39
N GLY A 115 -1.70 -0.14 7.49
CA GLY A 115 -2.01 0.03 6.07
C GLY A 115 -0.88 -0.46 5.18
N LEU A 116 -1.12 -0.63 3.87
CA LEU A 116 -0.06 -0.97 2.92
C LEU A 116 0.64 0.30 2.42
N PHE A 117 -0.10 1.16 1.74
CA PHE A 117 0.35 2.46 1.26
C PHE A 117 -0.62 3.54 1.73
N PRO A 118 -0.13 4.72 2.08
CA PRO A 118 -0.99 5.86 2.38
C PRO A 118 -1.75 6.28 1.12
N GLN A 119 -2.99 6.74 1.28
CA GLN A 119 -3.79 7.27 0.20
C GLN A 119 -3.15 8.54 -0.35
N GLN A 120 -3.07 8.61 -1.69
CA GLN A 120 -2.47 9.73 -2.40
C GLN A 120 -3.54 10.59 -3.06
N ASP A 121 -3.27 11.86 -3.15
CA ASP A 121 -4.04 12.80 -3.96
C ASP A 121 -3.23 13.19 -5.20
N THR A 122 -3.37 12.41 -6.26
CA THR A 122 -2.69 12.63 -7.55
C THR A 122 -3.36 13.70 -8.42
N GLY A 123 -4.50 14.26 -7.95
CA GLY A 123 -5.33 15.17 -8.74
C GLY A 123 -6.21 14.45 -9.77
N LEU A 124 -6.25 13.11 -9.73
CA LEU A 124 -7.05 12.29 -10.62
C LEU A 124 -8.00 11.40 -9.81
N ILE A 125 -9.25 11.32 -10.26
CA ILE A 125 -10.26 10.37 -9.75
C ILE A 125 -10.66 9.47 -10.92
N SER A 126 -10.73 8.18 -10.70
CA SER A 126 -11.35 7.23 -11.61
C SER A 126 -12.71 6.80 -11.09
N GLY A 127 -13.65 6.62 -11.99
CA GLY A 127 -14.99 6.16 -11.68
C GLY A 127 -15.41 4.99 -12.55
N PHE A 128 -16.22 4.13 -11.98
CA PHE A 128 -16.88 3.04 -12.68
C PHE A 128 -18.39 3.22 -12.52
N SER A 129 -19.09 3.38 -13.65
CA SER A 129 -20.54 3.50 -13.65
C SER A 129 -21.20 2.18 -14.02
N GLU A 130 -22.30 1.87 -13.38
CA GLU A 130 -23.07 0.65 -13.59
C GLU A 130 -24.57 0.96 -13.52
N ALA A 131 -25.29 0.51 -14.51
CA ALA A 131 -26.75 0.60 -14.58
C ALA A 131 -27.38 -0.80 -14.51
N ALA A 132 -28.69 -0.89 -14.62
CA ALA A 132 -29.42 -2.15 -14.66
C ALA A 132 -28.87 -3.07 -15.77
N GLN A 133 -28.89 -4.38 -15.53
CA GLN A 133 -28.27 -5.35 -16.46
C GLN A 133 -29.05 -5.49 -17.78
N ASP A 134 -30.30 -5.06 -17.80
CA ASP A 134 -31.22 -5.03 -18.93
C ASP A 134 -31.35 -3.65 -19.63
N ILE A 135 -30.53 -2.67 -19.19
CA ILE A 135 -30.55 -1.32 -19.75
C ILE A 135 -30.18 -1.30 -21.23
N SER A 136 -30.92 -0.51 -22.04
CA SER A 136 -30.53 -0.28 -23.42
C SER A 136 -29.31 0.65 -23.54
N SER A 137 -28.54 0.51 -24.64
CA SER A 137 -27.36 1.34 -24.90
C SER A 137 -27.69 2.85 -24.88
N SER A 138 -28.83 3.25 -25.48
CA SER A 138 -29.26 4.65 -25.49
C SER A 138 -29.63 5.17 -24.11
N ALA A 139 -30.30 4.36 -23.28
CA ALA A 139 -30.63 4.72 -21.89
C ALA A 139 -29.37 4.82 -21.03
N MET A 140 -28.38 3.91 -21.21
CA MET A 140 -27.10 3.98 -20.53
C MET A 140 -26.33 5.25 -20.89
N GLN A 141 -26.28 5.64 -22.18
CA GLN A 141 -25.65 6.90 -22.62
C GLN A 141 -26.31 8.13 -21.99
N HIS A 142 -27.66 8.12 -21.93
CA HIS A 142 -28.40 9.19 -21.28
C HIS A 142 -28.11 9.28 -19.77
N ALA A 143 -28.16 8.15 -19.07
CA ALA A 143 -27.84 8.08 -17.64
C ALA A 143 -26.39 8.53 -17.36
N GLN A 144 -25.41 8.10 -18.18
CA GLN A 144 -24.02 8.53 -18.10
C GLN A 144 -23.87 10.04 -18.29
N THR A 145 -24.64 10.64 -19.21
CA THR A 145 -24.62 12.09 -19.42
C THR A 145 -25.12 12.85 -18.20
N LEU A 146 -26.17 12.35 -17.50
CA LEU A 146 -26.66 12.95 -16.26
C LEU A 146 -25.59 12.88 -15.16
N VAL A 147 -24.95 11.73 -14.97
CA VAL A 147 -23.84 11.56 -14.03
C VAL A 147 -22.71 12.53 -14.32
N ASN A 148 -22.30 12.66 -15.58
CA ASN A 148 -21.23 13.58 -15.99
C ASN A 148 -21.55 15.03 -15.68
N ARG A 149 -22.81 15.46 -15.80
CA ARG A 149 -23.24 16.83 -15.40
C ARG A 149 -23.05 17.04 -13.91
N VAL A 150 -23.53 16.10 -13.08
CA VAL A 150 -23.40 16.19 -11.61
C VAL A 150 -21.93 16.26 -11.19
N VAL A 151 -21.06 15.47 -11.83
CA VAL A 151 -19.61 15.50 -11.56
C VAL A 151 -19.02 16.83 -11.99
N LYS A 152 -19.29 17.28 -13.22
CA LYS A 152 -18.73 18.52 -13.80
C LYS A 152 -19.12 19.78 -13.02
N ASP A 153 -20.30 19.79 -12.38
CA ASP A 153 -20.79 20.93 -11.60
C ASP A 153 -20.03 21.16 -10.28
N ASP A 154 -19.11 20.26 -9.91
CA ASP A 154 -18.32 20.44 -8.71
C ASP A 154 -17.20 21.46 -8.93
N ARG A 155 -17.04 22.40 -7.99
CA ARG A 155 -16.14 23.54 -8.07
C ARG A 155 -14.66 23.19 -8.19
N ASP A 156 -14.25 22.00 -7.70
CA ASP A 156 -12.84 21.57 -7.64
C ASP A 156 -12.45 20.67 -8.82
N ILE A 157 -13.40 20.40 -9.73
CA ILE A 157 -13.19 19.59 -10.94
C ILE A 157 -12.80 20.50 -12.10
N ASP A 158 -11.84 20.06 -12.90
CA ASP A 158 -11.36 20.73 -14.10
C ASP A 158 -11.96 20.09 -15.36
N HIS A 159 -11.71 18.80 -15.56
CA HIS A 159 -12.21 18.05 -16.72
C HIS A 159 -12.81 16.70 -16.34
N VAL A 160 -13.81 16.28 -17.13
CA VAL A 160 -14.44 14.96 -17.04
C VAL A 160 -14.39 14.29 -18.40
N LEU A 161 -13.87 13.07 -18.45
CA LEU A 161 -13.89 12.20 -19.62
C LEU A 161 -14.62 10.92 -19.24
N SER A 162 -15.56 10.47 -20.07
CA SER A 162 -16.27 9.21 -19.80
C SER A 162 -16.49 8.40 -21.07
N PHE A 163 -16.56 7.09 -20.88
CA PHE A 163 -16.85 6.11 -21.91
C PHE A 163 -17.99 5.22 -21.43
N VAL A 164 -18.91 4.89 -22.32
CA VAL A 164 -19.98 3.90 -22.10
C VAL A 164 -19.62 2.64 -22.85
N GLY A 165 -19.73 1.48 -22.20
CA GLY A 165 -19.22 0.22 -22.72
C GLY A 165 -17.69 0.19 -22.66
N GLY A 166 -17.08 -0.68 -23.42
CA GLY A 166 -15.62 -0.82 -23.55
C GLY A 166 -15.25 -2.19 -24.07
N ALA A 167 -13.97 -2.39 -24.44
CA ALA A 167 -13.47 -3.65 -25.03
C ALA A 167 -13.66 -4.88 -24.14
N GLN A 168 -13.98 -4.69 -22.85
CA GLN A 168 -14.17 -5.77 -21.87
C GLN A 168 -15.40 -5.54 -20.97
N GLY A 169 -16.21 -4.51 -21.22
CA GLY A 169 -17.37 -4.15 -20.40
C GLY A 169 -18.69 -4.59 -21.00
N ALA A 170 -19.63 -5.01 -20.15
CA ALA A 170 -21.03 -5.18 -20.54
C ALA A 170 -21.64 -3.81 -20.93
N GLY A 171 -22.66 -3.82 -21.78
CA GLY A 171 -23.31 -2.60 -22.29
C GLY A 171 -23.91 -1.68 -21.23
N ASN A 172 -24.12 -2.21 -20.02
CA ASN A 172 -24.63 -1.50 -18.84
C ASN A 172 -23.55 -0.82 -17.99
N THR A 173 -22.29 -0.80 -18.42
CA THR A 173 -21.17 -0.26 -17.65
C THR A 173 -20.49 0.92 -18.36
N GLY A 174 -19.83 1.77 -17.59
CA GLY A 174 -19.03 2.86 -18.12
C GLY A 174 -17.85 3.19 -17.22
N THR A 175 -16.91 3.94 -17.76
CA THR A 175 -15.74 4.43 -17.04
C THR A 175 -15.70 5.95 -17.10
N VAL A 176 -15.36 6.56 -15.99
CA VAL A 176 -15.23 8.02 -15.84
C VAL A 176 -13.84 8.35 -15.33
N PHE A 177 -13.18 9.31 -15.97
CA PHE A 177 -11.94 9.90 -15.52
C PHE A 177 -12.18 11.38 -15.21
N VAL A 178 -11.82 11.78 -14.01
CA VAL A 178 -12.00 13.15 -13.53
C VAL A 178 -10.65 13.74 -13.20
N SER A 179 -10.33 14.86 -13.83
CA SER A 179 -9.16 15.67 -13.51
C SER A 179 -9.57 16.77 -12.54
N LEU A 180 -8.88 16.87 -11.43
CA LEU A 180 -9.10 17.89 -10.41
C LEU A 180 -8.26 19.14 -10.70
N LYS A 181 -8.71 20.28 -10.24
CA LYS A 181 -7.90 21.50 -10.24
C LYS A 181 -6.60 21.29 -9.48
N PRO A 182 -5.49 21.93 -9.87
CA PRO A 182 -4.22 21.82 -9.17
C PRO A 182 -4.36 22.14 -7.67
N HIS A 183 -3.54 21.52 -6.82
CA HIS A 183 -3.59 21.65 -5.34
C HIS A 183 -3.54 23.12 -4.86
N ASN A 184 -2.85 24.02 -5.57
CA ASN A 184 -2.80 25.45 -5.24
C ASN A 184 -4.11 26.21 -5.55
N LYS A 185 -5.01 25.60 -6.33
CA LYS A 185 -6.32 26.19 -6.71
C LYS A 185 -7.51 25.52 -6.00
N ARG A 186 -7.29 24.48 -5.21
CA ARG A 186 -8.31 23.79 -4.43
C ARG A 186 -7.89 23.59 -2.98
N LYS A 187 -8.86 23.50 -2.07
CA LYS A 187 -8.63 23.23 -0.64
C LYS A 187 -8.97 21.80 -0.25
N SER A 188 -9.86 21.17 -1.02
CA SER A 188 -10.36 19.82 -0.74
C SER A 188 -9.42 18.77 -1.33
N THR A 189 -9.21 17.67 -0.60
CA THR A 189 -8.52 16.48 -1.09
C THR A 189 -9.40 15.70 -2.06
N ALA A 190 -8.79 14.79 -2.86
CA ALA A 190 -9.53 13.92 -3.77
C ALA A 190 -10.59 13.09 -3.02
N ASP A 191 -10.28 12.56 -1.85
CA ASP A 191 -11.20 11.76 -1.04
C ASP A 191 -12.35 12.60 -0.46
N GLU A 192 -12.10 13.84 -0.07
CA GLU A 192 -13.15 14.78 0.36
C GLU A 192 -14.08 15.12 -0.80
N ILE A 193 -13.56 15.27 -2.02
CA ILE A 193 -14.36 15.52 -3.23
C ILE A 193 -15.23 14.29 -3.53
N VAL A 194 -14.66 13.08 -3.49
CA VAL A 194 -15.43 11.83 -3.64
C VAL A 194 -16.52 11.74 -2.58
N GLY A 195 -16.20 12.03 -1.31
CA GLY A 195 -17.18 12.04 -0.22
C GLY A 195 -18.34 13.03 -0.45
N ARG A 196 -18.05 14.20 -1.01
CA ARG A 196 -19.04 15.25 -1.33
C ARG A 196 -19.90 14.90 -2.55
N LEU A 197 -19.33 14.22 -3.54
CA LEU A 197 -20.03 13.79 -4.74
C LEU A 197 -20.95 12.59 -4.49
N ARG A 198 -20.59 11.68 -3.59
CA ARG A 198 -21.35 10.45 -3.31
C ARG A 198 -22.86 10.68 -3.08
N PRO A 199 -23.30 11.58 -2.16
CA PRO A 199 -24.74 11.81 -1.95
C PRO A 199 -25.43 12.45 -3.16
N LYS A 200 -24.74 13.25 -3.97
CA LYS A 200 -25.29 13.84 -5.18
C LYS A 200 -25.48 12.80 -6.28
N LEU A 201 -24.52 11.88 -6.40
CA LEU A 201 -24.54 10.81 -7.39
C LEU A 201 -25.57 9.72 -7.05
N SER A 202 -25.78 9.41 -5.77
CA SER A 202 -26.82 8.48 -5.35
C SER A 202 -28.25 8.97 -5.61
N ALA A 203 -28.44 10.26 -5.87
CA ALA A 203 -29.72 10.84 -6.26
C ALA A 203 -30.01 10.68 -7.77
N VAL A 204 -29.05 10.27 -8.60
CA VAL A 204 -29.27 10.03 -10.04
C VAL A 204 -29.90 8.64 -10.22
N PRO A 205 -31.15 8.56 -10.74
CA PRO A 205 -31.85 7.29 -10.86
C PRO A 205 -31.28 6.41 -11.98
N GLY A 206 -31.32 5.09 -11.77
CA GLY A 206 -31.02 4.09 -12.80
C GLY A 206 -29.54 3.84 -13.07
N ILE A 207 -28.62 4.56 -12.40
CA ILE A 207 -27.16 4.39 -12.56
C ILE A 207 -26.44 4.62 -11.23
N THR A 208 -25.44 3.82 -10.96
CA THR A 208 -24.55 3.98 -9.81
C THR A 208 -23.13 4.31 -10.28
N LEU A 209 -22.51 5.34 -9.71
CA LEU A 209 -21.12 5.70 -9.99
C LEU A 209 -20.27 5.44 -8.74
N PHE A 210 -19.30 4.55 -8.87
CA PHE A 210 -18.25 4.27 -7.88
C PHE A 210 -17.04 5.12 -8.18
N LEU A 211 -16.62 5.97 -7.26
CA LEU A 211 -15.47 6.85 -7.41
C LEU A 211 -14.32 6.41 -6.49
N GLN A 212 -13.11 6.54 -6.98
CA GLN A 212 -11.88 6.29 -6.21
C GLN A 212 -10.76 7.23 -6.67
N SER A 213 -9.92 7.67 -5.72
CA SER A 213 -8.70 8.41 -6.03
C SER A 213 -7.72 7.50 -6.77
N VAL A 214 -7.15 7.99 -7.86
CA VAL A 214 -6.14 7.25 -8.62
C VAL A 214 -4.84 7.24 -7.80
N GLN A 215 -4.30 6.04 -7.60
CA GLN A 215 -3.04 5.84 -6.88
C GLN A 215 -1.90 5.59 -7.88
N ASP A 216 -0.72 6.20 -7.65
CA ASP A 216 0.46 5.98 -8.49
C ASP A 216 0.96 4.54 -8.42
N MET A 217 0.83 3.93 -7.23
CA MET A 217 1.24 2.57 -6.99
C MET A 217 0.03 1.65 -6.91
N ARG A 218 -0.18 0.84 -7.94
CA ARG A 218 -1.16 -0.24 -7.96
C ARG A 218 -0.45 -1.59 -7.81
N VAL A 219 -0.89 -2.37 -6.84
CA VAL A 219 -0.31 -3.70 -6.57
C VAL A 219 -1.28 -4.76 -7.05
N GLY A 220 -1.03 -5.30 -8.25
CA GLY A 220 -1.83 -6.41 -8.80
C GLY A 220 -3.32 -6.12 -8.89
N GLY A 221 -4.11 -7.20 -8.97
CA GLY A 221 -5.56 -7.12 -9.05
C GLY A 221 -6.09 -6.88 -10.46
N ARG A 222 -7.41 -7.06 -10.63
CA ARG A 222 -8.15 -6.80 -11.87
C ARG A 222 -8.71 -5.37 -11.82
N ALA A 223 -9.09 -4.83 -12.97
CA ALA A 223 -9.92 -3.64 -12.99
C ALA A 223 -11.21 -3.91 -12.20
N SER A 224 -11.51 -3.09 -11.21
CA SER A 224 -12.67 -3.27 -10.33
C SER A 224 -13.39 -1.94 -10.10
N ARG A 225 -14.62 -2.04 -9.61
CA ARG A 225 -15.48 -0.88 -9.33
C ARG A 225 -14.91 0.02 -8.24
N THR A 226 -14.19 -0.57 -7.27
CA THR A 226 -13.60 0.11 -6.11
C THR A 226 -12.19 -0.40 -5.84
N GLN A 227 -11.48 0.23 -4.92
CA GLN A 227 -10.03 0.11 -4.77
C GLN A 227 -9.53 -1.26 -4.30
N TYR A 228 -10.22 -1.87 -3.33
CA TYR A 228 -9.81 -3.14 -2.71
C TYR A 228 -10.68 -4.29 -3.20
N GLN A 229 -10.12 -5.49 -3.25
CA GLN A 229 -10.74 -6.65 -3.87
C GLN A 229 -10.70 -7.87 -2.94
N TYR A 230 -11.83 -8.57 -2.90
CA TYR A 230 -12.03 -9.83 -2.22
C TYR A 230 -12.72 -10.79 -3.18
N ALA A 231 -12.06 -11.86 -3.58
CA ALA A 231 -12.55 -12.80 -4.57
C ALA A 231 -13.09 -14.06 -3.90
N LEU A 232 -14.24 -14.50 -4.36
CA LEU A 232 -14.82 -15.81 -4.10
C LEU A 232 -14.60 -16.67 -5.34
N GLN A 233 -14.13 -17.90 -5.17
CA GLN A 233 -13.85 -18.86 -6.24
C GLN A 233 -14.50 -20.19 -5.92
N ASP A 234 -15.12 -20.81 -6.91
CA ASP A 234 -15.69 -22.14 -6.80
C ASP A 234 -15.63 -22.84 -8.14
N ALA A 235 -15.54 -24.17 -8.15
CA ALA A 235 -15.70 -24.98 -9.34
C ALA A 235 -17.16 -25.02 -9.83
N ASP A 236 -18.13 -24.89 -8.90
CA ASP A 236 -19.56 -24.81 -9.20
C ASP A 236 -20.02 -23.35 -9.30
N ILE A 237 -20.39 -22.93 -10.52
CA ILE A 237 -20.93 -21.59 -10.78
C ILE A 237 -22.25 -21.38 -10.04
N GLY A 238 -23.07 -22.43 -9.85
CA GLY A 238 -24.35 -22.36 -9.16
C GLY A 238 -24.18 -22.06 -7.66
N GLU A 239 -23.23 -22.74 -7.00
CA GLU A 239 -22.88 -22.48 -5.62
C GLU A 239 -22.30 -21.09 -5.45
N LEU A 240 -21.39 -20.69 -6.33
CA LEU A 240 -20.81 -19.34 -6.36
C LEU A 240 -21.90 -18.25 -6.53
N ALA A 241 -22.87 -18.48 -7.43
CA ALA A 241 -23.97 -17.57 -7.68
C ALA A 241 -24.91 -17.42 -6.47
N ALA A 242 -25.07 -18.47 -5.67
CA ALA A 242 -25.90 -18.44 -4.46
C ALA A 242 -25.21 -17.75 -3.27
N TRP A 243 -23.90 -17.94 -3.11
CA TRP A 243 -23.16 -17.39 -1.96
C TRP A 243 -22.70 -15.95 -2.14
N SER A 244 -22.33 -15.55 -3.35
CA SER A 244 -21.82 -14.20 -3.62
C SER A 244 -22.77 -13.09 -3.16
N PRO A 245 -24.11 -13.13 -3.39
CA PRO A 245 -25.03 -12.12 -2.90
C PRO A 245 -25.13 -12.08 -1.37
N ARG A 246 -25.06 -13.24 -0.70
CA ARG A 246 -25.10 -13.33 0.78
C ARG A 246 -23.88 -12.69 1.41
N VAL A 247 -22.70 -12.96 0.86
CA VAL A 247 -21.45 -12.33 1.31
C VAL A 247 -21.49 -10.84 1.05
N LEU A 248 -21.92 -10.42 -0.16
CA LEU A 248 -22.07 -9.01 -0.54
C LEU A 248 -22.96 -8.24 0.45
N GLU A 249 -24.13 -8.79 0.77
CA GLU A 249 -25.08 -8.15 1.69
C GLU A 249 -24.48 -8.01 3.10
N ARG A 250 -23.72 -9.01 3.55
CA ARG A 250 -23.05 -8.94 4.84
C ARG A 250 -21.93 -7.90 4.85
N LEU A 251 -21.12 -7.83 3.80
CA LEU A 251 -20.04 -6.85 3.68
C LEU A 251 -20.58 -5.42 3.61
N ARG A 252 -21.73 -5.19 2.97
CA ARG A 252 -22.39 -3.88 2.93
C ARG A 252 -22.84 -3.36 4.30
N LYS A 253 -23.03 -4.25 5.27
CA LYS A 253 -23.43 -3.91 6.65
C LYS A 253 -22.24 -3.56 7.54
N LEU A 254 -20.99 -3.78 7.07
CA LEU A 254 -19.80 -3.45 7.84
C LEU A 254 -19.52 -1.93 7.82
N PRO A 255 -19.41 -1.28 8.98
CA PRO A 255 -19.15 0.16 9.05
C PRO A 255 -17.77 0.56 8.51
N GLU A 256 -16.82 -0.39 8.48
CA GLU A 256 -15.47 -0.19 7.98
C GLU A 256 -15.41 -0.05 6.46
N LEU A 257 -16.45 -0.53 5.74
CA LEU A 257 -16.49 -0.57 4.29
C LEU A 257 -17.44 0.48 3.71
N LYS A 258 -17.10 0.96 2.52
CA LYS A 258 -17.95 1.83 1.69
C LYS A 258 -17.94 1.34 0.25
N ASP A 259 -18.98 1.70 -0.50
CA ASP A 259 -19.08 1.44 -1.94
C ASP A 259 -18.85 -0.05 -2.28
N VAL A 260 -19.40 -0.96 -1.47
CA VAL A 260 -19.24 -2.41 -1.67
C VAL A 260 -20.04 -2.84 -2.91
N ALA A 261 -19.33 -3.38 -3.90
CA ALA A 261 -19.87 -3.78 -5.19
C ALA A 261 -19.41 -5.19 -5.56
N THR A 262 -20.12 -5.82 -6.50
CA THR A 262 -19.76 -7.14 -7.07
C THR A 262 -19.64 -7.05 -8.58
N ASP A 263 -18.76 -7.86 -9.17
CA ASP A 263 -18.67 -8.01 -10.61
C ASP A 263 -19.60 -9.10 -11.17
N GLN A 264 -20.37 -9.74 -10.31
CA GLN A 264 -21.37 -10.74 -10.71
C GLN A 264 -22.55 -10.08 -11.41
N GLN A 265 -22.82 -10.48 -12.63
CA GLN A 265 -23.92 -10.00 -13.46
C GLN A 265 -24.64 -11.20 -14.08
N THR A 266 -25.74 -11.64 -13.46
CA THR A 266 -26.46 -12.88 -13.84
C THR A 266 -27.85 -12.64 -14.42
N ALA A 267 -28.31 -11.38 -14.48
CA ALA A 267 -29.64 -11.02 -14.91
C ALA A 267 -29.67 -10.26 -16.25
N GLY A 268 -28.69 -10.47 -17.10
CA GLY A 268 -28.73 -10.00 -18.48
C GLY A 268 -29.86 -10.68 -19.24
N MET A 269 -30.44 -9.99 -20.22
CA MET A 269 -31.50 -10.53 -21.07
C MET A 269 -30.91 -11.05 -22.38
N GLN A 270 -31.29 -12.26 -22.76
CA GLN A 270 -30.98 -12.81 -24.09
C GLN A 270 -32.26 -13.22 -24.82
N LEU A 271 -32.20 -13.21 -26.14
CA LEU A 271 -33.22 -13.80 -27.00
C LEU A 271 -32.80 -15.22 -27.34
N ASP A 272 -33.63 -16.19 -26.96
CA ASP A 272 -33.45 -17.60 -27.32
C ASP A 272 -34.29 -17.91 -28.55
N VAL A 273 -33.67 -18.33 -29.62
CA VAL A 273 -34.35 -18.76 -30.83
C VAL A 273 -34.34 -20.30 -30.87
N THR A 274 -35.48 -20.89 -30.51
CA THR A 274 -35.66 -22.34 -30.54
C THR A 274 -36.21 -22.75 -31.90
N VAL A 275 -35.39 -23.42 -32.70
CA VAL A 275 -35.74 -23.85 -34.07
C VAL A 275 -36.40 -25.22 -34.06
N ASP A 276 -37.62 -25.33 -34.61
CA ASP A 276 -38.20 -26.62 -34.98
C ASP A 276 -37.48 -27.17 -36.24
N ARG A 277 -36.56 -28.08 -36.01
CA ARG A 277 -35.69 -28.64 -37.05
C ARG A 277 -36.45 -29.45 -38.11
N ASP A 278 -37.57 -30.09 -37.72
CA ASP A 278 -38.38 -30.89 -38.64
C ASP A 278 -39.17 -29.97 -39.59
N SER A 279 -39.72 -28.90 -39.07
CA SER A 279 -40.42 -27.89 -39.89
C SER A 279 -39.43 -27.15 -40.81
N ALA A 280 -38.25 -26.76 -40.31
CA ALA A 280 -37.21 -26.13 -41.12
C ALA A 280 -36.71 -27.07 -42.27
N ALA A 281 -36.52 -28.34 -41.95
CA ALA A 281 -36.10 -29.34 -42.95
C ALA A 281 -37.13 -29.57 -44.04
N ARG A 282 -38.44 -29.60 -43.69
CA ARG A 282 -39.54 -29.66 -44.66
C ARG A 282 -39.59 -28.46 -45.63
N LEU A 283 -39.14 -27.31 -45.17
CA LEU A 283 -39.01 -26.09 -45.96
C LEU A 283 -37.66 -25.99 -46.70
N GLY A 284 -36.79 -26.98 -46.55
CA GLY A 284 -35.43 -26.97 -47.12
C GLY A 284 -34.52 -25.89 -46.54
N ILE A 285 -34.80 -25.45 -45.31
CA ILE A 285 -34.01 -24.44 -44.57
C ILE A 285 -32.99 -25.17 -43.73
N THR A 286 -31.71 -24.87 -43.91
CA THR A 286 -30.60 -25.45 -43.14
C THR A 286 -30.26 -24.60 -41.91
N ALA A 287 -29.69 -25.21 -40.88
CA ALA A 287 -29.21 -24.48 -39.72
C ALA A 287 -28.21 -23.37 -40.12
N GLN A 288 -27.30 -23.67 -41.06
CA GLN A 288 -26.35 -22.69 -41.57
C GLN A 288 -27.04 -21.46 -42.19
N SER A 289 -28.14 -21.65 -42.96
CA SER A 289 -28.86 -20.51 -43.54
C SER A 289 -29.56 -19.65 -42.48
N ILE A 290 -30.00 -20.27 -41.38
CA ILE A 290 -30.56 -19.54 -40.22
C ILE A 290 -29.47 -18.69 -39.55
N ASP A 291 -28.34 -19.33 -39.23
CA ASP A 291 -27.20 -18.67 -38.59
C ASP A 291 -26.67 -17.52 -39.44
N ASP A 292 -26.46 -17.73 -40.75
CA ASP A 292 -25.98 -16.69 -41.67
C ASP A 292 -26.97 -15.50 -41.73
N THR A 293 -28.26 -15.77 -41.80
CA THR A 293 -29.29 -14.70 -41.90
C THR A 293 -29.37 -13.88 -40.60
N LEU A 294 -29.34 -14.56 -39.44
CA LEU A 294 -29.34 -13.89 -38.16
C LEU A 294 -28.03 -13.11 -37.92
N TYR A 295 -26.90 -13.68 -38.39
CA TYR A 295 -25.60 -13.00 -38.31
C TYR A 295 -25.57 -11.75 -39.19
N ASP A 296 -26.12 -11.83 -40.41
CA ASP A 296 -26.22 -10.69 -41.33
C ASP A 296 -27.10 -9.56 -40.76
N ALA A 297 -28.17 -9.91 -40.02
CA ALA A 297 -29.11 -8.94 -39.47
C ALA A 297 -28.67 -8.34 -38.14
N PHE A 298 -28.08 -9.16 -37.23
CA PHE A 298 -27.85 -8.77 -35.85
C PHE A 298 -26.40 -8.92 -35.37
N GLY A 299 -25.55 -9.60 -36.16
CA GLY A 299 -24.18 -9.95 -35.76
C GLY A 299 -23.11 -8.96 -36.21
N GLN A 300 -23.47 -7.83 -36.83
CA GLN A 300 -22.53 -6.85 -37.37
C GLN A 300 -21.50 -7.47 -38.31
N ARG A 301 -21.99 -8.23 -39.30
CA ARG A 301 -21.13 -8.98 -40.24
C ARG A 301 -20.25 -8.04 -41.05
N GLN A 302 -18.95 -8.18 -40.93
CA GLN A 302 -18.02 -7.47 -41.79
C GLN A 302 -18.02 -8.10 -43.19
N VAL A 303 -18.63 -7.42 -44.16
CA VAL A 303 -18.77 -7.92 -45.56
C VAL A 303 -17.65 -7.48 -46.48
N ALA A 304 -17.01 -6.35 -46.21
CA ALA A 304 -15.88 -5.86 -46.99
C ALA A 304 -14.96 -4.95 -46.16
N THR A 305 -13.76 -4.72 -46.68
CA THR A 305 -12.85 -3.69 -46.18
C THR A 305 -12.43 -2.80 -47.33
N SER A 306 -12.67 -1.51 -47.19
CA SER A 306 -12.23 -0.49 -48.17
C SER A 306 -10.90 0.09 -47.75
N PHE A 307 -9.92 0.07 -48.63
CA PHE A 307 -8.58 0.60 -48.40
C PHE A 307 -8.42 1.96 -49.06
N THR A 308 -7.91 2.92 -48.32
CA THR A 308 -7.51 4.24 -48.82
C THR A 308 -5.99 4.41 -48.64
N ALA A 309 -5.43 5.47 -49.18
CA ALA A 309 -4.00 5.76 -49.03
C ALA A 309 -3.55 5.97 -47.58
N LEU A 310 -4.45 6.41 -46.69
CA LEU A 310 -4.16 6.78 -45.30
C LEU A 310 -4.76 5.82 -44.27
N ASN A 311 -5.82 5.08 -44.61
CA ASN A 311 -6.56 4.26 -43.67
C ASN A 311 -7.34 3.15 -44.35
N PHE A 312 -7.91 2.23 -43.56
CA PHE A 312 -8.86 1.21 -44.04
C PHE A 312 -10.19 1.37 -43.29
N TYR A 313 -11.29 1.09 -44.00
CA TYR A 313 -12.64 1.17 -43.46
C TYR A 313 -13.34 -0.16 -43.62
N ARG A 314 -13.96 -0.64 -42.56
CA ARG A 314 -14.75 -1.88 -42.58
C ARG A 314 -16.17 -1.55 -43.01
N VAL A 315 -16.70 -2.32 -43.92
CA VAL A 315 -18.12 -2.26 -44.30
C VAL A 315 -18.85 -3.33 -43.51
N VAL A 316 -19.77 -2.90 -42.68
CA VAL A 316 -20.55 -3.77 -41.78
C VAL A 316 -21.99 -3.83 -42.27
N LEU A 317 -22.51 -5.06 -42.39
CA LEU A 317 -23.92 -5.32 -42.69
C LEU A 317 -24.67 -5.57 -41.39
N GLU A 318 -25.76 -4.83 -41.16
CA GLU A 318 -26.65 -5.03 -40.02
C GLU A 318 -28.08 -4.50 -40.34
N ALA A 319 -29.05 -4.98 -39.57
CA ALA A 319 -30.40 -4.46 -39.65
C ALA A 319 -30.44 -3.00 -39.10
N THR A 320 -31.39 -2.22 -39.57
CA THR A 320 -31.54 -0.84 -39.09
C THR A 320 -31.86 -0.77 -37.57
N PRO A 321 -31.47 0.30 -36.87
CA PRO A 321 -31.79 0.44 -35.44
C PRO A 321 -33.25 0.24 -35.07
N ALA A 322 -34.17 0.62 -35.95
CA ALA A 322 -35.61 0.40 -35.75
C ALA A 322 -35.98 -1.11 -35.79
N GLN A 323 -35.28 -1.91 -36.62
CA GLN A 323 -35.49 -3.35 -36.70
C GLN A 323 -34.78 -4.12 -35.57
N GLN A 324 -33.85 -3.49 -34.89
CA GLN A 324 -33.18 -4.05 -33.70
C GLN A 324 -33.86 -3.64 -32.38
N ALA A 325 -34.85 -2.75 -32.40
CA ALA A 325 -35.40 -2.12 -31.19
C ALA A 325 -36.30 -3.04 -30.35
N SER A 326 -36.90 -4.09 -30.94
CA SER A 326 -37.84 -4.99 -30.24
C SER A 326 -37.62 -6.45 -30.67
N PRO A 327 -37.79 -7.41 -29.74
CA PRO A 327 -37.82 -8.84 -30.06
C PRO A 327 -38.81 -9.24 -31.15
N ASP A 328 -39.94 -8.54 -31.25
CA ASP A 328 -40.99 -8.78 -32.23
C ASP A 328 -40.51 -8.61 -33.67
N GLN A 329 -39.42 -7.85 -33.88
CA GLN A 329 -38.84 -7.63 -35.20
C GLN A 329 -38.21 -8.92 -35.79
N LEU A 330 -37.88 -9.92 -34.96
CA LEU A 330 -37.44 -11.22 -35.42
C LEU A 330 -38.50 -11.96 -36.26
N SER A 331 -39.77 -11.68 -36.05
CA SER A 331 -40.88 -12.20 -36.88
C SER A 331 -40.82 -11.71 -38.34
N HIS A 332 -40.14 -10.59 -38.59
CA HIS A 332 -39.94 -10.00 -39.90
C HIS A 332 -38.64 -10.41 -40.56
N VAL A 333 -37.89 -11.37 -39.98
CA VAL A 333 -36.73 -12.00 -40.64
C VAL A 333 -37.20 -13.11 -41.54
N TYR A 334 -36.83 -13.03 -42.81
CA TYR A 334 -37.26 -13.99 -43.84
C TYR A 334 -36.05 -14.79 -44.33
N LEU A 335 -36.27 -16.10 -44.48
CA LEU A 335 -35.29 -17.02 -45.07
C LEU A 335 -35.80 -17.57 -46.39
N ARG A 336 -34.87 -17.90 -47.27
CA ARG A 336 -35.21 -18.52 -48.57
C ARG A 336 -35.40 -20.03 -48.40
N ALA A 337 -36.59 -20.54 -48.71
CA ALA A 337 -36.89 -21.96 -48.78
C ALA A 337 -36.22 -22.61 -50.01
N SER A 338 -35.64 -23.82 -49.85
CA SER A 338 -34.95 -24.55 -50.94
C SER A 338 -35.69 -25.83 -51.30
N ASN A 339 -37.02 -25.78 -51.46
CA ASN A 339 -37.80 -26.99 -51.74
C ASN A 339 -37.79 -27.42 -53.21
N GLY A 340 -36.62 -27.49 -53.85
CA GLY A 340 -36.43 -28.15 -55.17
C GLY A 340 -37.17 -27.53 -56.36
N THR A 341 -37.99 -26.52 -56.18
CA THR A 341 -38.66 -25.74 -57.25
C THR A 341 -37.93 -24.39 -57.41
N SER A 342 -37.73 -23.98 -58.65
CA SER A 342 -36.92 -22.83 -59.07
C SER A 342 -37.41 -21.46 -58.53
N SER A 343 -38.39 -21.42 -57.67
CA SER A 343 -38.96 -20.24 -57.01
C SER A 343 -39.05 -20.47 -55.48
N GLY A 344 -37.88 -20.56 -54.83
CA GLY A 344 -37.83 -20.61 -53.37
C GLY A 344 -38.54 -19.40 -52.77
N GLY A 345 -39.71 -19.59 -52.13
CA GLY A 345 -40.44 -18.56 -51.42
C GLY A 345 -39.69 -18.05 -50.22
N LEU A 346 -39.93 -16.81 -49.85
CA LEU A 346 -39.44 -16.25 -48.56
C LEU A 346 -40.35 -16.74 -47.43
N VAL A 347 -39.82 -17.36 -46.43
CA VAL A 347 -40.51 -17.89 -45.25
C VAL A 347 -40.08 -17.11 -44.01
N PRO A 348 -41.02 -16.56 -43.21
CA PRO A 348 -40.67 -15.85 -42.00
C PRO A 348 -40.10 -16.82 -40.94
N LEU A 349 -39.13 -16.39 -40.18
CA LEU A 349 -38.49 -17.14 -39.09
C LEU A 349 -39.53 -17.72 -38.13
N SER A 350 -40.56 -16.97 -37.81
CA SER A 350 -41.66 -17.37 -36.94
C SER A 350 -42.47 -18.60 -37.37
N SER A 351 -42.33 -19.04 -38.63
CA SER A 351 -43.01 -20.25 -39.14
C SER A 351 -42.40 -21.56 -38.65
N PHE A 352 -41.13 -21.55 -38.22
CA PHE A 352 -40.38 -22.73 -37.80
C PHE A 352 -39.49 -22.45 -36.59
N ALA A 353 -39.55 -21.27 -36.00
CA ALA A 353 -38.80 -20.95 -34.80
C ALA A 353 -39.66 -20.17 -33.78
N GLN A 354 -39.45 -20.45 -32.52
CA GLN A 354 -40.05 -19.73 -31.40
C GLN A 354 -38.99 -18.86 -30.78
N VAL A 355 -39.36 -17.61 -30.45
CA VAL A 355 -38.47 -16.65 -29.77
C VAL A 355 -38.92 -16.52 -28.33
N GLY A 356 -38.01 -16.77 -27.42
CA GLY A 356 -38.18 -16.59 -25.98
C GLY A 356 -37.19 -15.56 -25.42
N ILE A 357 -37.50 -15.04 -24.24
CA ILE A 357 -36.60 -14.17 -23.50
C ILE A 357 -36.18 -14.94 -22.23
N SER A 358 -34.86 -15.08 -22.02
CA SER A 358 -34.33 -15.72 -20.82
C SER A 358 -33.22 -14.91 -20.17
N PRO A 359 -33.03 -15.04 -18.84
CA PRO A 359 -31.89 -14.43 -18.18
C PRO A 359 -30.59 -15.17 -18.50
N THR A 360 -29.50 -14.42 -18.72
CA THR A 360 -28.17 -14.98 -18.95
C THR A 360 -27.12 -14.16 -18.23
N PRO A 361 -25.99 -14.74 -17.79
CA PRO A 361 -24.87 -13.97 -17.30
C PRO A 361 -24.29 -13.05 -18.38
N LEU A 362 -24.17 -11.75 -18.09
CA LEU A 362 -23.49 -10.81 -18.99
C LEU A 362 -21.99 -11.06 -19.06
N SER A 363 -21.40 -11.61 -18.00
CA SER A 363 -19.99 -11.99 -17.95
C SER A 363 -19.77 -13.12 -16.95
N ILE A 364 -18.88 -14.05 -17.28
CA ILE A 364 -18.39 -15.09 -16.37
C ILE A 364 -16.91 -14.84 -16.17
N ASN A 365 -16.58 -14.41 -14.94
CA ASN A 365 -15.21 -14.13 -14.57
C ASN A 365 -14.51 -15.39 -14.07
N HIS A 366 -13.22 -15.50 -14.39
CA HIS A 366 -12.36 -16.58 -13.90
C HIS A 366 -11.13 -16.00 -13.22
N GLN A 367 -10.65 -16.70 -12.20
CA GLN A 367 -9.37 -16.44 -11.57
C GLN A 367 -8.54 -17.72 -11.55
N GLY A 368 -7.42 -17.70 -12.26
CA GLY A 368 -6.77 -18.95 -12.62
C GLY A 368 -7.69 -19.79 -13.52
N GLN A 369 -7.98 -21.02 -13.11
CA GLN A 369 -8.84 -21.94 -13.85
C GLN A 369 -10.26 -22.05 -13.28
N LEU A 370 -10.57 -21.36 -12.18
CA LEU A 370 -11.85 -21.44 -11.49
C LEU A 370 -12.73 -20.23 -11.79
N PRO A 371 -14.07 -20.42 -11.92
CA PRO A 371 -15.01 -19.33 -11.87
C PRO A 371 -14.83 -18.49 -10.60
N ALA A 372 -14.94 -17.18 -10.74
CA ALA A 372 -14.70 -16.27 -9.62
C ALA A 372 -15.65 -15.08 -9.65
N THR A 373 -16.10 -14.67 -8.47
CA THR A 373 -16.81 -13.41 -8.25
C THR A 373 -15.96 -12.50 -7.40
N THR A 374 -15.71 -11.28 -7.89
CA THR A 374 -14.94 -10.26 -7.16
C THR A 374 -15.88 -9.30 -6.47
N LEU A 375 -15.79 -9.28 -5.15
CA LEU A 375 -16.37 -8.25 -4.30
C LEU A 375 -15.33 -7.14 -4.13
N SER A 376 -15.67 -5.93 -4.48
CA SER A 376 -14.78 -4.79 -4.34
C SER A 376 -15.33 -3.76 -3.37
N PHE A 377 -14.45 -3.04 -2.66
CA PHE A 377 -14.85 -2.09 -1.63
C PHE A 377 -13.85 -0.94 -1.51
N ASN A 378 -14.33 0.17 -0.97
CA ASN A 378 -13.51 1.28 -0.46
C ASN A 378 -13.50 1.24 1.07
N LEU A 379 -12.51 1.85 1.69
CA LEU A 379 -12.45 2.01 3.15
C LEU A 379 -13.35 3.18 3.59
N ALA A 380 -13.95 3.05 4.76
CA ALA A 380 -14.60 4.18 5.40
C ALA A 380 -13.55 5.23 5.84
N PRO A 381 -13.89 6.52 5.89
CA PRO A 381 -12.96 7.56 6.32
C PRO A 381 -12.33 7.25 7.68
N GLY A 382 -11.00 7.30 7.76
CA GLY A 382 -10.24 7.02 8.98
C GLY A 382 -10.09 5.54 9.35
N VAL A 383 -10.55 4.62 8.52
CA VAL A 383 -10.38 3.17 8.69
C VAL A 383 -9.17 2.70 7.90
N ALA A 384 -8.26 1.99 8.57
CA ALA A 384 -7.10 1.39 7.92
C ALA A 384 -7.43 0.03 7.29
N LEU A 385 -6.67 -0.36 6.27
CA LEU A 385 -6.86 -1.63 5.55
C LEU A 385 -6.85 -2.85 6.47
N GLY A 386 -5.99 -2.86 7.49
CA GLY A 386 -5.91 -3.97 8.47
C GLY A 386 -7.20 -4.17 9.27
N GLN A 387 -7.91 -3.09 9.60
CA GLN A 387 -9.20 -3.15 10.30
C GLN A 387 -10.27 -3.71 9.38
N ALA A 388 -10.32 -3.27 8.12
CA ALA A 388 -11.25 -3.79 7.13
C ALA A 388 -11.02 -5.30 6.85
N VAL A 389 -9.77 -5.73 6.70
CA VAL A 389 -9.41 -7.15 6.52
C VAL A 389 -9.86 -7.98 7.71
N ALA A 390 -9.64 -7.51 8.94
CA ALA A 390 -10.09 -8.19 10.16
C ALA A 390 -11.63 -8.29 10.24
N ALA A 391 -12.35 -7.22 9.89
CA ALA A 391 -13.80 -7.20 9.86
C ALA A 391 -14.39 -8.15 8.80
N ILE A 392 -13.81 -8.20 7.59
CA ILE A 392 -14.22 -9.12 6.52
C ILE A 392 -14.01 -10.57 6.95
N ASN A 393 -12.84 -10.92 7.49
CA ASN A 393 -12.54 -12.27 7.98
C ASN A 393 -13.48 -12.70 9.14
N ALA A 394 -13.87 -11.75 9.99
CA ALA A 394 -14.85 -12.01 11.06
C ALA A 394 -16.27 -12.23 10.48
N ALA A 395 -16.67 -11.45 9.50
CA ALA A 395 -17.95 -11.58 8.82
C ALA A 395 -18.06 -12.91 8.06
N GLU A 396 -17.01 -13.32 7.35
CA GLU A 396 -16.93 -14.59 6.63
C GLU A 396 -17.17 -15.79 7.57
N ARG A 397 -16.46 -15.81 8.70
CA ARG A 397 -16.66 -16.86 9.72
C ARG A 397 -18.07 -16.89 10.30
N GLN A 398 -18.74 -15.73 10.44
CA GLN A 398 -20.11 -15.64 10.95
C GLN A 398 -21.16 -16.14 9.97
N ILE A 399 -20.92 -15.97 8.66
CA ILE A 399 -21.85 -16.42 7.61
C ILE A 399 -21.76 -17.93 7.41
N GLY A 400 -20.61 -18.54 7.73
CA GLY A 400 -20.38 -19.96 7.53
C GLY A 400 -20.27 -20.34 6.05
N VAL A 401 -19.45 -19.61 5.30
CA VAL A 401 -19.16 -19.90 3.88
C VAL A 401 -18.64 -21.32 3.75
N PRO A 402 -19.17 -22.17 2.83
CA PRO A 402 -18.70 -23.54 2.63
C PRO A 402 -17.21 -23.60 2.30
N ALA A 403 -16.56 -24.70 2.67
CA ALA A 403 -15.14 -24.90 2.36
C ALA A 403 -14.85 -25.06 0.85
N THR A 404 -15.86 -25.34 0.04
CA THR A 404 -15.83 -25.37 -1.43
C THR A 404 -15.61 -23.99 -2.04
N VAL A 405 -16.19 -22.96 -1.43
CA VAL A 405 -16.03 -21.56 -1.85
C VAL A 405 -14.73 -21.01 -1.27
N HIS A 406 -13.72 -20.88 -2.08
CA HIS A 406 -12.43 -20.31 -1.70
C HIS A 406 -12.47 -18.78 -1.74
N ALA A 407 -12.40 -18.18 -0.57
CA ALA A 407 -12.36 -16.74 -0.41
C ALA A 407 -10.92 -16.23 -0.23
N SER A 408 -10.53 -15.17 -0.95
CA SER A 408 -9.18 -14.62 -0.88
C SER A 408 -9.13 -13.14 -1.21
N PHE A 409 -8.27 -12.41 -0.50
CA PHE A 409 -7.97 -11.02 -0.86
C PHE A 409 -7.11 -10.97 -2.13
N GLN A 410 -7.34 -9.95 -2.95
CA GLN A 410 -6.62 -9.74 -4.20
C GLN A 410 -5.96 -8.37 -4.25
N GLY A 411 -4.96 -8.25 -5.15
CA GLY A 411 -4.28 -6.97 -5.38
C GLY A 411 -3.61 -6.40 -4.12
N THR A 412 -3.90 -5.14 -3.83
CA THR A 412 -3.34 -4.41 -2.69
C THR A 412 -3.64 -5.08 -1.34
N ALA A 413 -4.84 -5.63 -1.16
CA ALA A 413 -5.21 -6.31 0.08
C ALA A 413 -4.46 -7.65 0.26
N GLN A 414 -4.21 -8.40 -0.81
CA GLN A 414 -3.38 -9.60 -0.79
C GLN A 414 -1.92 -9.26 -0.43
N ALA A 415 -1.35 -8.24 -1.06
CA ALA A 415 0.01 -7.80 -0.78
C ALA A 415 0.18 -7.32 0.67
N PHE A 416 -0.86 -6.68 1.23
CA PHE A 416 -0.91 -6.31 2.64
C PHE A 416 -0.84 -7.53 3.56
N GLY A 417 -1.64 -8.55 3.32
CA GLY A 417 -1.61 -9.79 4.10
C GLY A 417 -0.25 -10.49 4.04
N ALA A 418 0.35 -10.59 2.85
CA ALA A 418 1.68 -11.16 2.65
C ALA A 418 2.78 -10.35 3.35
N SER A 419 2.65 -9.00 3.36
CA SER A 419 3.59 -8.13 4.07
C SER A 419 3.52 -8.34 5.58
N LEU A 420 2.32 -8.33 6.17
CA LEU A 420 2.14 -8.52 7.60
C LEU A 420 2.70 -9.86 8.11
N SER A 421 2.59 -10.93 7.33
CA SER A 421 3.11 -12.25 7.71
C SER A 421 4.64 -12.30 7.67
N SER A 422 5.29 -11.54 6.80
CA SER A 422 6.76 -11.52 6.64
C SER A 422 7.47 -10.48 7.51
N GLU A 423 6.76 -9.43 7.97
CA GLU A 423 7.32 -8.30 8.71
C GLU A 423 8.05 -8.70 10.01
N PRO A 424 7.51 -9.56 10.91
CA PRO A 424 8.20 -9.97 12.12
C PRO A 424 9.52 -10.70 11.84
N TRP A 425 9.52 -11.56 10.83
CA TRP A 425 10.71 -12.31 10.41
C TRP A 425 11.79 -11.40 9.85
N LEU A 426 11.40 -10.36 9.13
CA LEU A 426 12.31 -9.37 8.57
C LEU A 426 12.98 -8.54 9.69
N ILE A 427 12.21 -8.09 10.68
CA ILE A 427 12.75 -7.37 11.84
C ILE A 427 13.72 -8.27 12.61
N LEU A 428 13.36 -9.52 12.86
CA LEU A 428 14.19 -10.48 13.56
C LEU A 428 15.49 -10.77 12.79
N ALA A 429 15.41 -10.96 11.48
CA ALA A 429 16.59 -11.15 10.63
C ALA A 429 17.50 -9.92 10.62
N ALA A 430 16.93 -8.70 10.60
CA ALA A 430 17.70 -7.46 10.68
C ALA A 430 18.43 -7.34 12.04
N LEU A 431 17.76 -7.63 13.14
CA LEU A 431 18.37 -7.65 14.47
C LEU A 431 19.48 -8.70 14.58
N PHE A 432 19.25 -9.90 14.04
CA PHE A 432 20.23 -10.98 14.02
C PHE A 432 21.47 -10.60 13.18
N THR A 433 21.27 -10.05 12.00
CA THR A 433 22.39 -9.60 11.14
C THR A 433 23.21 -8.51 11.82
N VAL A 434 22.54 -7.55 12.45
CA VAL A 434 23.21 -6.51 13.24
C VAL A 434 24.00 -7.12 14.40
N TYR A 435 23.41 -8.09 15.11
CA TYR A 435 24.07 -8.80 16.21
C TYR A 435 25.35 -9.48 15.74
N CYS A 436 25.30 -10.24 14.64
CA CYS A 436 26.45 -10.93 14.08
C CYS A 436 27.56 -9.95 13.66
N VAL A 437 27.21 -8.90 12.92
CA VAL A 437 28.19 -7.91 12.46
C VAL A 437 28.84 -7.17 13.63
N LEU A 438 28.07 -6.78 14.63
CA LEU A 438 28.61 -6.14 15.83
C LEU A 438 29.43 -7.14 16.67
N GLY A 439 29.01 -8.41 16.75
CA GLY A 439 29.75 -9.47 17.44
C GLY A 439 31.17 -9.67 16.87
N ILE A 440 31.25 -9.72 15.55
CA ILE A 440 32.54 -9.80 14.84
C ILE A 440 33.39 -8.54 15.08
N LEU A 441 32.76 -7.37 15.03
CA LEU A 441 33.41 -6.07 15.13
C LEU A 441 33.98 -5.80 16.53
N TYR A 442 33.27 -6.24 17.57
CA TYR A 442 33.65 -6.04 18.98
C TYR A 442 34.38 -7.24 19.61
N GLU A 443 34.49 -8.36 18.88
CA GLU A 443 35.02 -9.62 19.41
C GLU A 443 34.35 -10.00 20.74
N SER A 444 33.05 -9.75 20.84
CA SER A 444 32.27 -9.91 22.07
C SER A 444 30.81 -10.25 21.75
N LEU A 445 30.25 -11.18 22.52
CA LEU A 445 28.82 -11.53 22.44
C LEU A 445 27.92 -10.59 23.27
N VAL A 446 28.47 -9.84 24.19
CA VAL A 446 27.74 -9.00 25.17
C VAL A 446 27.49 -7.58 24.64
N HIS A 447 28.51 -6.94 24.06
CA HIS A 447 28.40 -5.56 23.58
C HIS A 447 27.37 -5.36 22.45
N PRO A 448 27.17 -6.30 21.51
CA PRO A 448 26.09 -6.22 20.55
C PRO A 448 24.70 -6.13 21.18
N ILE A 449 24.46 -6.88 22.27
CA ILE A 449 23.20 -6.84 23.02
C ILE A 449 22.97 -5.45 23.62
N THR A 450 24.01 -4.85 24.18
CA THR A 450 23.94 -3.49 24.72
C THR A 450 23.50 -2.47 23.65
N ILE A 451 24.05 -2.60 22.44
CA ILE A 451 23.71 -1.70 21.33
C ILE A 451 22.29 -1.95 20.83
N ILE A 452 21.90 -3.21 20.66
CA ILE A 452 20.56 -3.59 20.18
C ILE A 452 19.47 -3.19 21.17
N SER A 453 19.74 -3.23 22.48
CA SER A 453 18.78 -2.84 23.53
C SER A 453 18.35 -1.37 23.46
N THR A 454 19.06 -0.53 22.71
CA THR A 454 18.68 0.87 22.47
C THR A 454 17.63 1.05 21.36
N LEU A 455 17.41 0.04 20.53
CA LEU A 455 16.53 0.12 19.36
C LEU A 455 15.03 0.24 19.67
N PRO A 456 14.49 -0.42 20.72
CA PRO A 456 13.08 -0.26 21.09
C PRO A 456 12.68 1.19 21.35
N SER A 457 13.56 2.03 21.89
CA SER A 457 13.29 3.45 22.15
C SER A 457 13.02 4.24 20.86
N ALA A 458 13.69 3.88 19.76
CA ALA A 458 13.49 4.49 18.45
C ALA A 458 12.17 4.04 17.82
N ALA A 459 11.86 2.74 17.89
CA ALA A 459 10.59 2.22 17.42
C ALA A 459 9.41 2.80 18.22
N LEU A 460 9.55 2.94 19.56
CA LEU A 460 8.57 3.60 20.41
C LEU A 460 8.28 5.03 19.94
N GLY A 461 9.31 5.83 19.70
CA GLY A 461 9.16 7.21 19.26
C GLY A 461 8.45 7.31 17.89
N ALA A 462 8.79 6.42 16.95
CA ALA A 462 8.14 6.36 15.66
C ALA A 462 6.64 6.01 15.80
N LEU A 463 6.30 4.99 16.59
CA LEU A 463 4.92 4.55 16.80
C LEU A 463 4.09 5.60 17.54
N ILE A 464 4.64 6.27 18.56
CA ILE A 464 3.97 7.39 19.25
C ILE A 464 3.66 8.51 18.26
N ALA A 465 4.63 8.91 17.43
CA ALA A 465 4.43 9.99 16.47
C ALA A 465 3.35 9.65 15.44
N LEU A 466 3.34 8.43 14.91
CA LEU A 466 2.31 7.95 13.99
C LEU A 466 0.93 7.93 14.65
N TYR A 467 0.84 7.42 15.89
CA TYR A 467 -0.41 7.34 16.63
C TYR A 467 -1.01 8.73 16.94
N VAL A 468 -0.19 9.65 17.43
CA VAL A 468 -0.60 11.03 17.78
C VAL A 468 -1.04 11.81 16.53
N LEU A 469 -0.33 11.65 15.42
CA LEU A 469 -0.64 12.33 14.16
C LEU A 469 -1.69 11.58 13.34
N LYS A 470 -2.26 10.47 13.84
CA LYS A 470 -3.28 9.64 13.20
C LYS A 470 -2.85 9.16 11.80
N VAL A 471 -1.58 8.79 11.67
CA VAL A 471 -1.00 8.24 10.45
C VAL A 471 -0.88 6.73 10.60
N GLU A 472 -1.30 5.98 9.57
CA GLU A 472 -1.22 4.52 9.56
C GLU A 472 0.22 4.03 9.56
N PHE A 473 0.47 2.91 10.24
CA PHE A 473 1.72 2.17 10.12
C PHE A 473 1.75 1.43 8.77
N SER A 474 2.23 2.13 7.77
CA SER A 474 2.37 1.63 6.39
C SER A 474 3.75 1.03 6.16
N ILE A 475 3.92 0.36 5.00
CA ILE A 475 5.24 -0.12 4.55
C ILE A 475 6.26 1.02 4.53
N ILE A 476 5.84 2.23 4.15
CA ILE A 476 6.72 3.40 4.12
C ILE A 476 7.14 3.84 5.54
N ALA A 477 6.24 3.74 6.51
CA ALA A 477 6.58 3.96 7.92
C ALA A 477 7.55 2.89 8.45
N LEU A 478 7.36 1.62 8.05
CA LEU A 478 8.27 0.52 8.38
C LEU A 478 9.68 0.76 7.84
N ILE A 479 9.82 1.26 6.61
CA ILE A 479 11.12 1.71 6.07
C ILE A 479 11.76 2.75 7.01
N GLY A 480 10.97 3.71 7.50
CA GLY A 480 11.43 4.70 8.47
C GLY A 480 11.96 4.08 9.76
N VAL A 481 11.24 3.10 10.31
CA VAL A 481 11.67 2.37 11.51
C VAL A 481 12.98 1.59 11.25
N ILE A 482 13.08 0.89 10.13
CA ILE A 482 14.30 0.15 9.77
C ILE A 482 15.50 1.10 9.58
N LEU A 483 15.29 2.24 8.94
CA LEU A 483 16.33 3.27 8.80
C LEU A 483 16.77 3.80 10.17
N LEU A 484 15.82 4.00 11.10
CA LEU A 484 16.12 4.40 12.48
C LEU A 484 17.00 3.37 13.20
N LEU A 485 16.78 2.06 12.99
CA LEU A 485 17.64 1.02 13.55
C LEU A 485 19.11 1.25 13.16
N GLY A 486 19.36 1.74 11.95
CA GLY A 486 20.69 2.10 11.47
C GLY A 486 21.25 3.36 12.13
N ILE A 487 20.45 4.43 12.20
CA ILE A 487 20.90 5.74 12.68
C ILE A 487 21.11 5.76 14.20
N VAL A 488 20.16 5.19 14.95
CA VAL A 488 20.13 5.26 16.42
C VAL A 488 21.27 4.45 17.05
N LYS A 489 21.56 3.24 16.54
CA LYS A 489 22.66 2.42 17.05
C LYS A 489 24.03 3.09 16.93
N LYS A 490 24.22 4.03 15.98
CA LYS A 490 25.45 4.79 15.84
C LYS A 490 25.82 5.53 17.13
N ASN A 491 24.82 6.10 17.79
CA ASN A 491 25.05 6.85 19.03
C ASN A 491 25.51 5.93 20.17
N ALA A 492 24.89 4.75 20.30
CA ALA A 492 25.30 3.74 21.27
C ALA A 492 26.70 3.19 20.96
N ILE A 493 27.00 2.89 19.68
CA ILE A 493 28.32 2.46 19.22
C ILE A 493 29.39 3.46 19.64
N MET A 494 29.22 4.75 19.34
CA MET A 494 30.19 5.78 19.68
C MET A 494 30.44 5.92 21.19
N MET A 495 29.40 5.74 22.00
CA MET A 495 29.52 5.83 23.46
C MET A 495 30.26 4.60 24.03
N ILE A 496 29.91 3.40 23.57
CA ILE A 496 30.49 2.15 24.03
C ILE A 496 31.96 2.02 23.59
N ASP A 497 32.30 2.40 22.34
CA ASP A 497 33.69 2.40 21.85
C ASP A 497 34.62 3.21 22.77
N PHE A 498 34.20 4.42 23.15
CA PHE A 498 34.94 5.29 24.05
C PHE A 498 35.04 4.75 25.48
N ALA A 499 33.96 4.14 25.99
CA ALA A 499 33.98 3.50 27.29
C ALA A 499 34.97 2.31 27.33
N LEU A 500 34.94 1.46 26.31
CA LEU A 500 35.86 0.33 26.18
C LEU A 500 37.33 0.77 25.99
N GLU A 501 37.55 1.87 25.26
CA GLU A 501 38.89 2.44 25.11
C GLU A 501 39.43 2.96 26.45
N ALA A 502 38.60 3.66 27.23
CA ALA A 502 38.92 4.15 28.56
C ALA A 502 39.18 3.00 29.56
N GLU A 503 38.43 1.92 29.52
CA GLU A 503 38.70 0.71 30.34
C GLU A 503 40.00 0.02 29.94
N ARG A 504 40.24 -0.17 28.63
CA ARG A 504 41.39 -0.94 28.14
C ARG A 504 42.73 -0.19 28.22
N LYS A 505 42.72 1.13 27.89
CA LYS A 505 43.96 1.93 27.85
C LYS A 505 44.26 2.65 29.16
N GLU A 506 43.25 3.13 29.87
CA GLU A 506 43.40 3.94 31.07
C GLU A 506 43.13 3.14 32.38
N GLY A 507 42.60 1.91 32.28
CA GLY A 507 42.30 1.05 33.43
C GLY A 507 41.16 1.55 34.32
N LEU A 508 40.27 2.41 33.80
CA LEU A 508 39.16 2.96 34.55
C LEU A 508 38.13 1.90 34.89
N ASP A 509 37.44 2.05 36.01
CA ASP A 509 36.31 1.22 36.34
C ASP A 509 35.11 1.50 35.37
N PRO A 510 34.24 0.54 35.08
CA PRO A 510 33.21 0.65 34.09
C PRO A 510 32.22 1.82 34.30
N LYS A 511 31.91 2.15 35.56
CA LYS A 511 31.03 3.27 35.90
C LYS A 511 31.66 4.62 35.51
N THR A 512 32.92 4.82 35.86
CA THR A 512 33.67 6.03 35.52
C THR A 512 33.97 6.09 34.01
N ALA A 513 34.32 4.96 33.38
CA ALA A 513 34.58 4.88 31.96
C ALA A 513 33.34 5.28 31.11
N ILE A 514 32.18 4.71 31.40
CA ILE A 514 30.95 5.02 30.64
C ILE A 514 30.45 6.44 30.93
N HIS A 515 30.57 6.93 32.18
CA HIS A 515 30.21 8.31 32.53
C HIS A 515 31.05 9.31 31.73
N ARG A 516 32.37 9.13 31.72
CA ARG A 516 33.30 9.97 30.96
C ARG A 516 33.06 9.89 29.45
N ALA A 517 32.86 8.70 28.92
CA ALA A 517 32.53 8.48 27.50
C ALA A 517 31.24 9.21 27.10
N ALA A 518 30.20 9.12 27.92
CA ALA A 518 28.92 9.78 27.71
C ALA A 518 29.07 11.31 27.65
N LEU A 519 29.83 11.91 28.56
CA LEU A 519 30.08 13.35 28.56
C LEU A 519 30.91 13.82 27.36
N LEU A 520 31.96 13.11 27.00
CA LEU A 520 32.82 13.45 25.85
C LEU A 520 32.04 13.35 24.52
N ARG A 521 31.14 12.37 24.41
CA ARG A 521 30.35 12.11 23.21
C ARG A 521 29.01 12.82 23.16
N PHE A 522 28.58 13.48 24.24
CA PHE A 522 27.30 14.18 24.30
C PHE A 522 27.10 15.18 23.17
N ARG A 523 28.08 16.09 22.97
CA ARG A 523 28.00 17.12 21.93
C ARG A 523 28.00 16.54 20.49
N PRO A 524 28.89 15.62 20.08
CA PRO A 524 28.83 14.96 18.79
C PRO A 524 27.52 14.20 18.53
N ILE A 525 27.01 13.46 19.50
CA ILE A 525 25.75 12.73 19.41
C ILE A 525 24.59 13.69 19.17
N LEU A 526 24.50 14.78 19.96
CA LEU A 526 23.46 15.78 19.83
C LEU A 526 23.48 16.45 18.45
N MET A 527 24.67 16.84 17.96
CA MET A 527 24.82 17.47 16.63
C MET A 527 24.39 16.54 15.50
N THR A 528 24.77 15.28 15.53
CA THR A 528 24.41 14.34 14.46
C THR A 528 22.93 13.98 14.47
N THR A 529 22.30 13.88 15.65
CA THR A 529 20.87 13.63 15.76
C THR A 529 20.05 14.85 15.30
N LEU A 530 20.43 16.06 15.70
CA LEU A 530 19.77 17.28 15.23
C LEU A 530 19.91 17.44 13.70
N ALA A 531 21.07 17.16 13.13
CA ALA A 531 21.25 17.20 11.66
C ALA A 531 20.32 16.22 10.96
N ALA A 532 20.20 14.99 11.46
CA ALA A 532 19.30 13.99 10.90
C ALA A 532 17.81 14.38 11.08
N LEU A 533 17.46 14.95 12.24
CA LEU A 533 16.10 15.41 12.54
C LEU A 533 15.69 16.56 11.62
N PHE A 534 16.52 17.59 11.47
CA PHE A 534 16.24 18.70 10.54
C PHE A 534 16.23 18.24 9.08
N GLY A 535 17.04 17.24 8.71
CA GLY A 535 17.01 16.63 7.38
C GLY A 535 15.72 15.88 7.09
N ALA A 536 15.11 15.24 8.10
CA ALA A 536 13.84 14.52 7.96
C ALA A 536 12.60 15.42 8.12
N LEU A 537 12.73 16.59 8.74
CA LEU A 537 11.61 17.49 9.05
C LEU A 537 10.79 17.92 7.81
N PRO A 538 11.39 18.28 6.66
CA PRO A 538 10.63 18.62 5.45
C PRO A 538 9.73 17.47 4.95
N MET A 539 10.20 16.21 5.08
CA MET A 539 9.39 15.03 4.73
C MET A 539 8.24 14.82 5.72
N ALA A 540 8.48 15.05 7.03
CA ALA A 540 7.45 14.92 8.06
C ALA A 540 6.33 15.97 7.92
N ILE A 541 6.67 17.19 7.53
CA ILE A 541 5.71 18.27 7.26
C ILE A 541 4.86 17.93 6.03
N GLY A 542 5.44 17.30 5.02
CA GLY A 542 4.71 16.82 3.85
C GLY A 542 4.28 17.94 2.91
N LEU A 543 5.24 18.71 2.37
CA LEU A 543 4.97 19.77 1.41
C LEU A 543 5.09 19.26 -0.04
N GLY A 544 4.13 19.66 -0.89
CA GLY A 544 4.13 19.41 -2.33
C GLY A 544 3.38 18.10 -2.74
N ALA A 545 3.23 17.92 -4.05
CA ALA A 545 2.55 16.75 -4.62
C ALA A 545 3.28 15.44 -4.29
N GLY A 546 2.53 14.37 -3.99
CA GLY A 546 3.07 13.06 -3.59
C GLY A 546 3.72 13.04 -2.20
N SER A 547 3.47 14.08 -1.39
CA SER A 547 3.97 14.14 -0.02
C SER A 547 3.38 13.07 0.88
N GLU A 548 2.18 12.60 0.57
CA GLU A 548 1.46 11.58 1.33
C GLU A 548 2.26 10.28 1.46
N LEU A 549 2.98 9.87 0.41
CA LEU A 549 3.87 8.70 0.46
C LEU A 549 5.08 8.92 1.38
N ARG A 550 5.65 10.12 1.38
CA ARG A 550 6.90 10.41 2.12
C ARG A 550 6.66 10.79 3.57
N ARG A 551 5.49 11.34 3.89
CA ARG A 551 5.14 11.84 5.21
C ARG A 551 5.23 10.78 6.32
N PRO A 552 4.71 9.54 6.17
CA PRO A 552 4.87 8.50 7.18
C PRO A 552 6.33 8.16 7.49
N LEU A 553 7.20 8.15 6.48
CA LEU A 553 8.64 7.98 6.61
C LEU A 553 9.24 9.10 7.48
N GLY A 554 8.96 10.37 7.10
CA GLY A 554 9.47 11.52 7.82
C GLY A 554 8.99 11.58 9.27
N ILE A 555 7.71 11.30 9.53
CA ILE A 555 7.12 11.25 10.88
C ILE A 555 7.79 10.16 11.72
N SER A 556 7.96 8.96 11.16
CA SER A 556 8.64 7.86 11.87
C SER A 556 10.07 8.23 12.25
N ILE A 557 10.83 8.83 11.33
CA ILE A 557 12.22 9.24 11.58
C ILE A 557 12.28 10.33 12.64
N VAL A 558 11.50 11.40 12.50
CA VAL A 558 11.49 12.53 13.44
C VAL A 558 11.06 12.08 14.84
N GLY A 559 9.93 11.36 14.94
CA GLY A 559 9.42 10.85 16.20
C GLY A 559 10.39 9.88 16.87
N GLY A 560 10.94 8.95 16.09
CA GLY A 560 11.92 7.99 16.58
C GLY A 560 13.20 8.64 17.08
N LEU A 561 13.76 9.62 16.34
CA LEU A 561 14.95 10.35 16.76
C LEU A 561 14.71 11.18 18.02
N CYS A 562 13.58 11.87 18.14
CA CYS A 562 13.25 12.68 19.32
C CYS A 562 13.22 11.84 20.61
N VAL A 563 12.48 10.73 20.59
CA VAL A 563 12.32 9.88 21.77
C VAL A 563 13.60 9.09 22.05
N SER A 564 14.22 8.50 21.02
CA SER A 564 15.45 7.73 21.20
C SER A 564 16.63 8.59 21.67
N GLN A 565 16.72 9.85 21.24
CA GLN A 565 17.77 10.76 21.71
C GLN A 565 17.71 10.96 23.23
N ILE A 566 16.51 11.15 23.76
CA ILE A 566 16.32 11.36 25.21
C ILE A 566 16.59 10.06 25.97
N LEU A 567 15.94 8.96 25.55
CA LEU A 567 16.04 7.70 26.26
C LEU A 567 17.45 7.10 26.20
N ASN A 568 18.09 7.08 25.03
CA ASN A 568 19.39 6.40 24.87
C ASN A 568 20.55 7.11 25.56
N LEU A 569 20.49 8.42 25.75
CA LEU A 569 21.51 9.14 26.53
C LEU A 569 21.57 8.65 27.98
N PHE A 570 20.47 8.11 28.52
CA PHE A 570 20.40 7.64 29.90
C PHE A 570 20.36 6.10 29.98
N SER A 571 19.64 5.43 29.07
CA SER A 571 19.49 3.96 29.12
C SER A 571 20.76 3.23 28.70
N THR A 572 21.48 3.70 27.65
CA THR A 572 22.71 3.05 27.16
C THR A 572 23.78 2.89 28.23
N PRO A 573 24.12 3.93 29.04
CA PRO A 573 25.09 3.79 30.13
C PRO A 573 24.68 2.75 31.18
N VAL A 574 23.40 2.71 31.54
CA VAL A 574 22.88 1.79 32.56
C VAL A 574 22.92 0.34 32.06
N ILE A 575 22.47 0.09 30.83
CA ILE A 575 22.47 -1.25 30.24
C ILE A 575 23.91 -1.75 30.08
N TYR A 576 24.84 -0.87 29.70
CA TYR A 576 26.27 -1.20 29.64
C TYR A 576 26.76 -1.73 30.98
N LEU A 577 26.45 -1.05 32.10
CA LEU A 577 26.85 -1.51 33.43
C LEU A 577 26.25 -2.85 33.83
N TYR A 578 24.96 -3.09 33.54
CA TYR A 578 24.32 -4.38 33.84
C TYR A 578 24.97 -5.53 33.07
N LEU A 579 25.21 -5.35 31.78
CA LEU A 579 25.78 -6.39 30.94
C LEU A 579 27.28 -6.60 31.20
N ASP A 580 28.02 -5.55 31.60
CA ASP A 580 29.41 -5.70 32.01
C ASP A 580 29.57 -6.49 33.33
N ARG A 581 28.66 -6.26 34.31
CA ARG A 581 28.63 -7.10 35.52
C ARG A 581 28.42 -8.58 35.17
N LEU A 582 27.47 -8.92 34.32
CA LEU A 582 27.26 -10.28 33.86
C LEU A 582 28.46 -10.90 33.16
N ARG A 583 29.26 -10.12 32.44
CA ARG A 583 30.51 -10.56 31.79
C ARG A 583 31.57 -10.90 32.83
N ARG A 584 31.76 -10.04 33.84
CA ARG A 584 32.78 -10.21 34.88
C ARG A 584 32.48 -11.39 35.79
N ASP A 585 31.23 -11.56 36.17
CA ASP A 585 30.76 -12.69 36.98
C ASP A 585 31.02 -14.04 36.27
N ARG A 586 30.73 -14.12 34.95
CA ARG A 586 31.07 -15.29 34.14
C ARG A 586 32.60 -15.54 34.06
N ALA A 587 33.40 -14.52 33.83
CA ALA A 587 34.84 -14.65 33.77
C ALA A 587 35.44 -15.08 35.12
N ALA A 588 34.88 -14.64 36.24
CA ALA A 588 35.26 -15.09 37.58
C ALA A 588 34.87 -16.57 37.80
N LEU A 589 33.66 -16.98 37.36
CA LEU A 589 33.21 -18.39 37.43
C LEU A 589 34.10 -19.33 36.59
N TYR A 590 34.51 -18.96 35.38
CA TYR A 590 35.41 -19.75 34.55
C TYR A 590 36.78 -19.92 35.21
N ARG A 591 37.34 -18.85 35.81
CA ARG A 591 38.63 -18.94 36.55
C ARG A 591 38.51 -19.79 37.81
N SER A 592 37.36 -19.85 38.47
CA SER A 592 37.16 -20.70 39.65
C SER A 592 36.92 -22.17 39.30
N VAL A 593 36.62 -22.49 38.03
CA VAL A 593 36.43 -23.86 37.53
C VAL A 593 37.77 -24.42 36.99
N GLU A 594 38.69 -23.54 36.55
CA GLU A 594 40.04 -23.90 36.09
C GLU A 594 41.09 -23.96 37.21
N ALA A 595 40.79 -23.40 38.40
CA ALA A 595 41.59 -23.50 39.61
C ALA A 595 41.11 -24.64 40.53
#